data_5f5f39dae9195b9443d8865caf8444d3
#
_entry.id   5f5f39dae9195b9443d8865caf8444d3
#
_cell.length_a   1.000
_cell.length_b   1.000
_cell.length_c   1.000
_cell.angle_alpha   90.00
_cell.angle_beta   90.00
_cell.angle_gamma   90.00
#
_symmetry.space_group_name_H-M   'P 1'
#
loop_
_entity.id
_entity.type
_entity.pdbx_description
1 polymer ?
#
loop_
_entity_poly.entity_id
_entity_poly.type
_entity_poly.pdbx_seq_one_letter_code
_entity_poly.pdbx_strand_id
1 'polypeptide(L)'
;YSDNNYWATQIQTKKYSDLDNPTGIYVKKDEELMVLVGKIPDGQQVSLQCIWEEGGTKQDFDHQDPNAQNYVQTATSGDKYSLVEGVNMLKMKGQGQLFVMYNVKGEGLKQNPAPVKIHIPLGRGIVNGFFDLKEHKTDAKYAELLSKATHKYFCVRGERMMFYFHRLKMLDAAPTEILSAIHL
;
A
#
# COMPACT_ATOMS: atom_id res chain seq x y z
N TYR A 1 -1.05 8.47 -12.16
CA TYR A 1 -0.42 8.78 -10.86
C TYR A 1 -0.55 10.27 -10.60
N SER A 2 -1.27 10.64 -9.56
CA SER A 2 -1.53 12.05 -9.22
C SER A 2 -0.39 12.63 -8.37
N ASP A 3 -0.14 13.92 -8.50
CA ASP A 3 0.69 14.63 -7.55
C ASP A 3 -0.11 14.90 -6.27
N ASN A 4 0.07 14.02 -5.28
CA ASN A 4 -0.66 14.12 -4.01
C ASN A 4 -0.34 15.39 -3.21
N ASN A 5 0.85 15.98 -3.39
CA ASN A 5 1.22 17.23 -2.74
C ASN A 5 0.46 18.40 -3.38
N TYR A 6 0.36 18.40 -4.71
CA TYR A 6 -0.42 19.41 -5.43
C TYR A 6 -1.89 19.39 -4.95
N TRP A 7 -2.52 18.23 -4.95
CA TRP A 7 -3.91 18.11 -4.53
C TRP A 7 -4.13 18.43 -3.07
N ALA A 8 -3.24 17.99 -2.17
CA ALA A 8 -3.32 18.35 -0.76
C ALA A 8 -3.29 19.87 -0.55
N THR A 9 -2.47 20.57 -1.33
CA THR A 9 -2.40 22.05 -1.32
C THR A 9 -3.68 22.67 -1.85
N GLN A 10 -4.24 22.16 -2.97
CA GLN A 10 -5.45 22.69 -3.57
C GLN A 10 -6.68 22.60 -2.65
N ILE A 11 -6.81 21.50 -1.93
CA ILE A 11 -7.94 21.27 -1.02
C ILE A 11 -7.62 21.60 0.44
N GLN A 12 -6.46 22.22 0.69
CA GLN A 12 -6.01 22.67 2.02
C GLN A 12 -6.01 21.56 3.09
N THR A 13 -5.60 20.37 2.71
CA THR A 13 -5.48 19.24 3.62
C THR A 13 -4.01 18.87 3.84
N LYS A 14 -3.78 18.02 4.84
CA LYS A 14 -2.48 17.35 4.98
C LYS A 14 -2.28 16.40 3.81
N LYS A 15 -1.01 16.15 3.47
CA LYS A 15 -0.62 15.19 2.44
C LYS A 15 -1.35 13.85 2.66
N TYR A 16 -2.00 13.37 1.61
CA TYR A 16 -2.54 12.03 1.60
C TYR A 16 -1.43 10.98 1.64
N SER A 17 -1.80 9.80 2.07
CA SER A 17 -0.90 8.64 2.01
C SER A 17 -0.46 8.39 0.57
N ASP A 18 0.83 8.18 0.38
CA ASP A 18 1.42 7.81 -0.90
C ASP A 18 1.19 6.31 -1.25
N LEU A 19 0.20 5.65 -0.65
CA LEU A 19 0.01 4.19 -0.72
C LEU A 19 -0.89 3.74 -1.87
N ASP A 20 -0.88 4.43 -3.00
CA ASP A 20 -1.82 4.22 -4.09
C ASP A 20 -1.59 2.93 -4.90
N ASN A 21 -0.41 2.33 -4.82
CA ASN A 21 -0.03 1.20 -5.65
C ASN A 21 0.41 0.00 -4.80
N PRO A 22 -0.52 -0.77 -4.25
CA PRO A 22 -0.20 -1.98 -3.51
C PRO A 22 0.45 -3.00 -4.43
N THR A 23 1.47 -3.70 -3.95
CA THR A 23 2.12 -4.79 -4.67
C THR A 23 1.47 -6.14 -4.40
N GLY A 24 0.77 -6.26 -3.29
CA GLY A 24 0.30 -7.54 -2.76
C GLY A 24 1.42 -8.42 -2.20
N ILE A 25 2.63 -7.87 -2.02
CA ILE A 25 3.78 -8.58 -1.47
C ILE A 25 4.02 -8.14 -0.03
N TYR A 26 4.11 -9.11 0.85
CA TYR A 26 4.55 -8.95 2.23
C TYR A 26 6.00 -9.37 2.38
N VAL A 27 6.76 -8.63 3.16
CA VAL A 27 8.18 -8.90 3.45
C VAL A 27 8.42 -9.02 4.94
N LYS A 28 9.44 -9.80 5.31
CA LYS A 28 9.92 -9.92 6.69
C LYS A 28 11.10 -9.00 6.92
N LYS A 29 11.32 -8.65 8.18
CA LYS A 29 12.54 -7.94 8.57
C LYS A 29 13.77 -8.78 8.21
N ASP A 30 14.82 -8.10 7.78
CA ASP A 30 16.12 -8.65 7.35
C ASP A 30 16.08 -9.54 6.08
N GLU A 31 14.91 -9.67 5.46
CA GLU A 31 14.76 -10.37 4.18
C GLU A 31 15.48 -9.60 3.06
N GLU A 32 16.16 -10.33 2.17
CA GLU A 32 16.72 -9.78 0.95
C GLU A 32 15.71 -9.91 -0.19
N LEU A 33 15.35 -8.78 -0.76
CA LEU A 33 14.38 -8.68 -1.85
C LEU A 33 15.09 -8.25 -3.13
N MET A 34 14.92 -9.03 -4.20
CA MET A 34 15.31 -8.62 -5.55
C MET A 34 14.13 -7.95 -6.23
N VAL A 35 14.38 -6.77 -6.82
CA VAL A 35 13.38 -6.03 -7.58
C VAL A 35 13.95 -5.64 -8.93
N LEU A 36 13.28 -6.05 -9.99
CA LEU A 36 13.62 -5.69 -11.36
C LEU A 36 12.77 -4.49 -11.78
N VAL A 37 13.42 -3.44 -12.25
CA VAL A 37 12.76 -2.19 -12.63
C VAL A 37 13.06 -1.89 -14.09
N GLY A 38 12.02 -1.68 -14.86
CA GLY A 38 12.13 -1.23 -16.25
C GLY A 38 12.55 0.23 -16.33
N LYS A 39 12.49 0.79 -17.55
CA LYS A 39 12.86 2.18 -17.78
C LYS A 39 12.05 3.13 -16.91
N ILE A 40 12.73 4.01 -16.20
CA ILE A 40 12.14 5.11 -15.45
C ILE A 40 12.17 6.36 -16.33
N PRO A 41 11.03 7.04 -16.55
CA PRO A 41 11.02 8.29 -17.32
C PRO A 41 11.94 9.35 -16.73
N ASP A 42 12.55 10.15 -17.58
CA ASP A 42 13.50 11.18 -17.17
C ASP A 42 12.89 12.14 -16.13
N GLY A 43 13.64 12.45 -15.10
CA GLY A 43 13.22 13.30 -13.99
C GLY A 43 12.24 12.66 -13.00
N GLN A 44 11.84 11.41 -13.22
CA GLN A 44 10.94 10.70 -12.32
C GLN A 44 11.70 9.83 -11.30
N GLN A 45 11.04 9.56 -10.18
CA GLN A 45 11.57 8.73 -9.11
C GLN A 45 10.58 7.64 -8.76
N VAL A 46 11.09 6.43 -8.59
CA VAL A 46 10.32 5.27 -8.13
C VAL A 46 10.93 4.75 -6.85
N SER A 47 10.10 4.33 -5.93
CA SER A 47 10.56 3.69 -4.70
C SER A 47 9.54 2.67 -4.21
N LEU A 48 9.97 1.78 -3.32
CA LEU A 48 9.07 0.96 -2.52
C LEU A 48 8.93 1.57 -1.13
N GLN A 49 7.71 1.58 -0.61
CA GLN A 49 7.39 1.92 0.76
C GLN A 49 6.93 0.66 1.48
N CYS A 50 7.59 0.30 2.56
CA CYS A 50 7.11 -0.73 3.46
C CYS A 50 6.14 -0.12 4.48
N ILE A 51 4.99 -0.72 4.68
CA ILE A 51 4.09 -0.39 5.79
C ILE A 51 4.36 -1.37 6.91
N TRP A 52 4.97 -0.89 7.97
CA TRP A 52 5.24 -1.68 9.16
C TRP A 52 3.95 -1.97 9.91
N GLU A 53 3.75 -3.20 10.24
CA GLU A 53 2.54 -3.70 10.88
C GLU A 53 2.75 -4.05 12.35
N GLU A 54 3.98 -4.00 12.80
CA GLU A 54 4.36 -4.24 14.20
C GLU A 54 5.35 -3.17 14.66
N GLY A 55 5.26 -2.79 15.92
CA GLY A 55 6.20 -1.88 16.54
C GLY A 55 5.83 -0.40 16.48
N GLY A 56 4.59 -0.09 16.14
CA GLY A 56 4.07 1.27 16.32
C GLY A 56 4.14 1.71 17.78
N THR A 57 4.40 2.98 17.99
CA THR A 57 4.37 3.61 19.32
C THR A 57 2.99 3.41 19.93
N LYS A 58 2.93 2.98 21.17
CA LYS A 58 1.70 3.03 21.95
C LYS A 58 1.30 4.49 22.05
N GLN A 59 0.20 4.88 21.47
CA GLN A 59 -0.38 6.20 21.66
C GLN A 59 -1.58 6.05 22.58
N ASP A 60 -1.52 6.76 23.67
CA ASP A 60 -2.65 6.99 24.54
C ASP A 60 -3.45 8.17 23.97
N PHE A 61 -4.63 7.91 23.44
CA PHE A 61 -5.49 8.93 22.85
C PHE A 61 -6.33 9.67 23.90
N ASP A 62 -6.53 9.07 25.04
CA ASP A 62 -7.26 9.69 26.14
C ASP A 62 -6.44 9.64 27.42
N HIS A 63 -5.62 10.65 27.59
CA HIS A 63 -4.82 10.84 28.80
C HIS A 63 -5.64 11.01 30.08
N GLN A 64 -6.97 11.08 29.96
CA GLN A 64 -7.89 11.29 31.09
C GLN A 64 -8.62 10.00 31.48
N ASP A 65 -8.63 8.97 30.65
CA ASP A 65 -9.23 7.69 31.02
C ASP A 65 -8.14 6.74 31.55
N PRO A 66 -8.12 6.45 32.86
CA PRO A 66 -7.19 5.51 33.42
C PRO A 66 -7.38 4.07 32.93
N ASN A 67 -8.50 3.78 32.28
CA ASN A 67 -8.80 2.49 31.66
C ASN A 67 -8.58 2.51 30.14
N ALA A 68 -8.21 3.64 29.56
CA ALA A 68 -7.85 3.70 28.14
C ALA A 68 -6.72 2.70 27.87
N GLN A 69 -7.06 1.65 27.19
CA GLN A 69 -6.05 0.69 26.74
C GLN A 69 -5.16 1.41 25.73
N ASN A 70 -3.87 1.39 25.99
CA ASN A 70 -2.88 1.92 25.08
C ASN A 70 -3.17 1.47 23.65
N TYR A 71 -3.50 2.42 22.80
CA TYR A 71 -3.71 2.14 21.38
C TYR A 71 -2.34 1.81 20.76
N VAL A 72 -2.20 0.60 20.28
CA VAL A 72 -1.04 0.22 19.49
C VAL A 72 -1.35 0.56 18.04
N GLN A 73 -0.65 1.53 17.49
CA GLN A 73 -0.70 1.80 16.08
C GLN A 73 -0.12 0.59 15.35
N THR A 74 -0.99 -0.16 14.65
CA THR A 74 -0.67 -1.45 14.05
C THR A 74 -0.13 -1.34 12.62
N ALA A 75 -0.18 -0.15 12.03
CA ALA A 75 0.37 0.10 10.71
C ALA A 75 0.97 1.51 10.65
N THR A 76 2.25 1.60 10.37
CA THR A 76 2.99 2.86 10.20
C THR A 76 3.80 2.84 8.93
N SER A 77 4.00 4.01 8.34
CA SER A 77 4.96 4.15 7.24
C SER A 77 6.35 3.79 7.75
N GLY A 78 6.89 2.71 7.21
CA GLY A 78 8.24 2.26 7.49
C GLY A 78 9.25 2.84 6.51
N ASP A 79 10.29 2.06 6.22
CA ASP A 79 11.35 2.50 5.32
C ASP A 79 10.89 2.64 3.88
N LYS A 80 11.49 3.62 3.24
CA LYS A 80 11.37 3.88 1.82
C LYS A 80 12.68 3.47 1.12
N TYR A 81 12.53 2.66 0.07
CA TYR A 81 13.65 2.14 -0.72
C TYR A 81 13.60 2.75 -2.11
N SER A 82 14.56 3.60 -2.43
CA SER A 82 14.69 4.16 -3.78
C SER A 82 15.10 3.07 -4.76
N LEU A 83 14.47 3.10 -5.94
CA LEU A 83 14.74 2.12 -7.01
C LEU A 83 15.45 2.80 -8.17
N VAL A 84 16.33 2.04 -8.82
CA VAL A 84 16.98 2.41 -10.07
C VAL A 84 16.61 1.43 -11.18
N GLU A 85 16.78 1.81 -12.43
CA GLU A 85 16.59 0.90 -13.56
C GLU A 85 17.47 -0.36 -13.43
N GLY A 86 16.93 -1.49 -13.82
CA GLY A 86 17.63 -2.79 -13.74
C GLY A 86 17.38 -3.53 -12.43
N VAL A 87 18.42 -4.14 -11.88
CA VAL A 87 18.35 -5.00 -10.69
C VAL A 87 18.61 -4.19 -9.42
N ASN A 88 17.68 -4.28 -8.48
CA ASN A 88 17.81 -3.71 -7.15
C ASN A 88 17.84 -4.85 -6.13
N MET A 89 18.86 -4.89 -5.28
CA MET A 89 18.95 -5.80 -4.13
C MET A 89 18.70 -4.99 -2.86
N LEU A 90 17.60 -5.28 -2.17
CA LEU A 90 17.13 -4.51 -1.02
C LEU A 90 17.15 -5.40 0.22
N LYS A 91 17.72 -4.90 1.31
CA LYS A 91 17.57 -5.54 2.62
C LYS A 91 16.45 -4.85 3.40
N MET A 92 15.42 -5.61 3.75
CA MET A 92 14.25 -5.07 4.46
C MET A 92 14.59 -4.75 5.91
N LYS A 93 14.34 -3.53 6.34
CA LYS A 93 14.59 -3.08 7.71
C LYS A 93 13.43 -3.38 8.66
N GLY A 94 12.23 -3.55 8.11
CA GLY A 94 11.03 -3.89 8.85
C GLY A 94 10.18 -4.91 8.11
N GLN A 95 9.13 -5.37 8.75
CA GLN A 95 8.17 -6.29 8.16
C GLN A 95 6.87 -5.59 7.81
N GLY A 96 6.23 -5.97 6.71
CA GLY A 96 4.96 -5.42 6.28
C GLY A 96 4.71 -5.55 4.78
N GLN A 97 3.64 -4.92 4.33
CA GLN A 97 3.31 -4.89 2.91
C GLN A 97 4.06 -3.79 2.17
N LEU A 98 4.40 -4.06 0.91
CA LEU A 98 5.09 -3.15 0.03
C LEU A 98 4.12 -2.42 -0.90
N PHE A 99 4.38 -1.14 -1.06
CA PHE A 99 3.67 -0.25 -1.98
C PHE A 99 4.67 0.41 -2.93
N VAL A 100 4.29 0.55 -4.19
CA VAL A 100 5.09 1.30 -5.14
C VAL A 100 4.75 2.78 -5.02
N MET A 101 5.78 3.59 -4.82
CA MET A 101 5.72 5.03 -4.79
C MET A 101 6.22 5.56 -6.13
N TYR A 102 5.30 6.03 -6.95
CA TYR A 102 5.60 6.64 -8.22
C TYR A 102 4.79 7.91 -8.37
N ASN A 103 5.31 8.99 -7.80
CA ASN A 103 4.67 10.30 -7.84
C ASN A 103 5.31 11.14 -8.91
N VAL A 104 4.53 11.50 -9.90
CA VAL A 104 4.95 12.46 -10.91
C VAL A 104 4.91 13.84 -10.32
N LYS A 105 6.03 14.54 -10.37
CA LYS A 105 6.08 15.95 -10.03
C LYS A 105 5.50 16.76 -11.19
N GLY A 106 4.54 17.62 -10.93
CA GLY A 106 3.98 18.50 -11.94
C GLY A 106 2.57 18.99 -11.62
N GLU A 107 1.98 19.71 -12.52
CA GLU A 107 0.68 20.36 -12.34
C GLU A 107 -0.49 19.37 -12.44
N GLY A 108 -0.76 18.63 -11.36
CA GLY A 108 -1.99 17.87 -11.22
C GLY A 108 -2.21 16.77 -12.29
N LEU A 109 -3.44 16.62 -12.74
CA LEU A 109 -3.87 15.59 -13.68
C LEU A 109 -3.38 15.73 -15.14
N LYS A 110 -2.63 16.77 -15.44
CA LYS A 110 -2.20 17.06 -16.82
C LYS A 110 -1.06 16.15 -17.30
N GLN A 111 -0.41 15.43 -16.41
CA GLN A 111 0.68 14.54 -16.78
C GLN A 111 0.23 13.08 -16.65
N ASN A 112 0.24 12.40 -17.77
CA ASN A 112 0.04 10.96 -17.81
C ASN A 112 1.42 10.31 -18.03
N PRO A 113 2.16 10.00 -16.93
CA PRO A 113 3.52 9.50 -17.05
C PRO A 113 3.51 8.10 -17.68
N ALA A 114 4.57 7.79 -18.40
CA ALA A 114 4.77 6.45 -18.91
C ALA A 114 4.81 5.45 -17.72
N PRO A 115 4.14 4.29 -17.83
CA PRO A 115 4.13 3.30 -16.78
C PRO A 115 5.53 2.71 -16.59
N VAL A 116 5.94 2.53 -15.34
CA VAL A 116 7.17 1.83 -14.97
C VAL A 116 6.85 0.38 -14.66
N LYS A 117 7.54 -0.54 -15.33
CA LYS A 117 7.41 -1.98 -15.06
C LYS A 117 8.26 -2.33 -13.85
N ILE A 118 7.63 -2.96 -12.87
CA ILE A 118 8.31 -3.46 -11.67
C ILE A 118 7.97 -4.94 -11.53
N HIS A 119 9.00 -5.77 -11.32
CA HIS A 119 8.84 -7.19 -11.13
C HIS A 119 9.62 -7.65 -9.90
N ILE A 120 8.93 -8.35 -9.02
CA ILE A 120 9.51 -9.02 -7.86
C ILE A 120 9.45 -10.53 -8.17
N PRO A 121 10.60 -11.20 -8.38
CA PRO A 121 10.63 -12.62 -8.73
C PRO A 121 9.97 -13.49 -7.65
N LEU A 122 9.37 -14.60 -8.09
CA LEU A 122 8.81 -15.61 -7.20
C LEU A 122 9.87 -16.14 -6.21
N GLY A 123 9.44 -16.47 -5.01
CA GLY A 123 10.33 -16.94 -3.95
C GLY A 123 11.01 -15.81 -3.16
N ARG A 124 10.71 -14.56 -3.47
CA ARG A 124 11.11 -13.38 -2.70
C ARG A 124 9.87 -12.67 -2.19
N GLY A 125 9.81 -12.44 -0.90
CA GLY A 125 8.59 -11.98 -0.26
C GLY A 125 7.48 -13.05 -0.23
N ILE A 126 6.38 -12.74 0.42
CA ILE A 126 5.20 -13.59 0.54
C ILE A 126 4.07 -12.95 -0.26
N VAL A 127 3.48 -13.70 -1.19
CA VAL A 127 2.32 -13.22 -1.95
C VAL A 127 1.09 -13.23 -1.04
N ASN A 128 0.60 -12.04 -0.74
CA ASN A 128 -0.65 -11.85 0.01
C ASN A 128 -1.82 -11.49 -0.92
N GLY A 129 -1.51 -10.88 -2.05
CA GLY A 129 -2.52 -10.34 -2.96
C GLY A 129 -3.15 -9.05 -2.45
N PHE A 130 -3.98 -8.48 -3.27
CA PHE A 130 -4.86 -7.34 -2.99
C PHE A 130 -6.01 -7.35 -3.98
N PHE A 131 -7.09 -6.64 -3.68
CA PHE A 131 -8.18 -6.44 -4.61
C PHE A 131 -8.05 -5.06 -5.27
N ASP A 132 -8.20 -5.02 -6.59
CA ASP A 132 -8.30 -3.79 -7.37
C ASP A 132 -9.61 -3.83 -8.16
N LEU A 133 -10.50 -2.89 -7.92
CA LEU A 133 -11.81 -2.86 -8.58
C LEU A 133 -11.69 -2.76 -10.11
N LYS A 134 -10.67 -2.09 -10.60
CA LYS A 134 -10.40 -1.96 -12.04
C LYS A 134 -10.06 -3.27 -12.72
N GLU A 135 -9.28 -4.11 -12.03
CA GLU A 135 -8.75 -5.37 -12.55
C GLU A 135 -9.69 -6.55 -12.27
N HIS A 136 -10.18 -6.62 -11.04
CA HIS A 136 -10.86 -7.80 -10.53
C HIS A 136 -12.39 -7.77 -10.67
N LYS A 137 -13.00 -6.61 -10.63
CA LYS A 137 -14.40 -6.28 -11.03
C LYS A 137 -15.55 -7.03 -10.37
N THR A 138 -15.33 -8.11 -9.64
CA THR A 138 -16.41 -8.97 -9.11
C THR A 138 -16.25 -9.33 -7.66
N ASP A 139 -17.39 -9.51 -6.97
CA ASP A 139 -17.46 -9.98 -5.58
C ASP A 139 -16.82 -11.36 -5.41
N ALA A 140 -17.05 -12.25 -6.38
CA ALA A 140 -16.47 -13.59 -6.36
C ALA A 140 -14.93 -13.52 -6.37
N LYS A 141 -14.36 -12.61 -7.16
CA LYS A 141 -12.92 -12.41 -7.20
C LYS A 141 -12.38 -11.75 -5.93
N TYR A 142 -13.13 -10.83 -5.34
CA TYR A 142 -12.81 -10.27 -4.03
C TYR A 142 -12.74 -11.38 -2.96
N ALA A 143 -13.78 -12.19 -2.86
CA ALA A 143 -13.85 -13.28 -1.88
C ALA A 143 -12.72 -14.31 -2.08
N GLU A 144 -12.43 -14.66 -3.34
CA GLU A 144 -11.32 -15.55 -3.68
C GLU A 144 -9.97 -14.99 -3.20
N LEU A 145 -9.67 -13.73 -3.52
CA LEU A 145 -8.41 -13.09 -3.13
C LEU A 145 -8.29 -12.94 -1.62
N LEU A 146 -9.35 -12.54 -0.95
CA LEU A 146 -9.38 -12.41 0.50
C LEU A 146 -9.17 -13.76 1.20
N SER A 147 -9.77 -14.82 0.68
CA SER A 147 -9.62 -16.18 1.23
C SER A 147 -8.19 -16.72 1.07
N LYS A 148 -7.52 -16.38 -0.02
CA LYS A 148 -6.13 -16.78 -0.32
C LYS A 148 -5.09 -15.93 0.40
N ALA A 149 -5.46 -14.74 0.90
CA ALA A 149 -4.55 -13.88 1.62
C ALA A 149 -4.04 -14.57 2.89
N THR A 150 -2.74 -14.59 3.07
CA THR A 150 -2.09 -15.28 4.19
C THR A 150 -1.73 -14.33 5.33
N HIS A 151 -1.64 -13.04 5.03
CA HIS A 151 -1.26 -12.03 6.00
C HIS A 151 -2.48 -11.42 6.70
N LYS A 152 -2.26 -10.83 7.89
CA LYS A 152 -3.33 -10.25 8.70
C LYS A 152 -3.98 -9.00 8.09
N TYR A 153 -3.27 -8.27 7.23
CA TYR A 153 -3.79 -7.09 6.55
C TYR A 153 -4.01 -7.34 5.06
N PHE A 154 -5.04 -6.71 4.52
CA PHE A 154 -5.42 -6.82 3.14
C PHE A 154 -5.77 -5.44 2.56
N CYS A 155 -5.38 -5.19 1.31
CA CYS A 155 -5.68 -3.97 0.58
C CYS A 155 -6.86 -4.17 -0.36
N VAL A 156 -7.76 -3.20 -0.38
CA VAL A 156 -8.84 -3.08 -1.36
C VAL A 156 -8.74 -1.70 -2.00
N ARG A 157 -8.47 -1.68 -3.30
CA ARG A 157 -8.33 -0.46 -4.10
C ARG A 157 -9.59 -0.23 -4.92
N GLY A 158 -10.26 0.88 -4.68
CA GLY A 158 -11.36 1.40 -5.49
C GLY A 158 -10.89 2.46 -6.49
N GLU A 159 -11.84 3.14 -7.11
CA GLU A 159 -11.53 4.22 -8.06
C GLU A 159 -10.98 5.47 -7.38
N ARG A 160 -11.48 5.80 -6.20
CA ARG A 160 -11.21 7.05 -5.48
C ARG A 160 -10.59 6.86 -4.11
N MET A 161 -10.62 5.64 -3.58
CA MET A 161 -10.10 5.36 -2.24
C MET A 161 -9.48 3.98 -2.16
N MET A 162 -8.64 3.79 -1.18
CA MET A 162 -8.03 2.52 -0.84
C MET A 162 -8.27 2.21 0.63
N PHE A 163 -8.68 0.98 0.90
CA PHE A 163 -8.81 0.45 2.25
C PHE A 163 -7.65 -0.48 2.56
N TYR A 164 -7.13 -0.34 3.77
CA TYR A 164 -6.14 -1.22 4.35
C TYR A 164 -6.64 -1.67 5.71
N PHE A 165 -7.04 -2.94 5.82
CA PHE A 165 -7.76 -3.42 6.98
C PHE A 165 -7.28 -4.79 7.47
N HIS A 166 -7.61 -5.11 8.71
CA HIS A 166 -7.31 -6.41 9.28
C HIS A 166 -8.23 -7.48 8.68
N ARG A 167 -7.64 -8.41 7.92
CA ARG A 167 -8.34 -9.40 7.11
C ARG A 167 -9.41 -10.19 7.88
N LEU A 168 -9.08 -10.66 9.09
CA LEU A 168 -10.02 -11.48 9.88
C LEU A 168 -11.28 -10.74 10.30
N LYS A 169 -11.23 -9.40 10.42
CA LYS A 169 -12.40 -8.60 10.74
C LYS A 169 -13.34 -8.37 9.55
N MET A 170 -12.87 -8.71 8.34
CA MET A 170 -13.60 -8.49 7.10
C MET A 170 -14.01 -9.79 6.41
N LEU A 171 -13.66 -10.95 6.98
CA LEU A 171 -14.08 -12.25 6.43
C LEU A 171 -15.59 -12.46 6.46
N ASP A 172 -16.24 -11.88 7.48
CA ASP A 172 -17.69 -11.99 7.67
C ASP A 172 -18.46 -10.86 6.95
N ALA A 173 -17.74 -9.85 6.40
CA ALA A 173 -18.38 -8.80 5.61
C ALA A 173 -18.74 -9.33 4.23
N ALA A 174 -19.95 -9.03 3.78
CA ALA A 174 -20.34 -9.37 2.42
C ALA A 174 -19.44 -8.60 1.42
N PRO A 175 -18.89 -9.28 0.41
CA PRO A 175 -18.08 -8.60 -0.61
C PRO A 175 -18.77 -7.40 -1.24
N THR A 176 -20.09 -7.48 -1.46
CA THR A 176 -20.93 -6.38 -1.95
C THR A 176 -20.90 -5.13 -1.07
N GLU A 177 -20.82 -5.27 0.25
CA GLU A 177 -20.76 -4.13 1.18
C GLU A 177 -19.46 -3.35 1.00
N ILE A 178 -18.34 -4.06 0.90
CA ILE A 178 -17.03 -3.45 0.67
C ILE A 178 -17.00 -2.77 -0.69
N LEU A 179 -17.49 -3.43 -1.74
CA LEU A 179 -17.53 -2.88 -3.09
C LEU A 179 -18.47 -1.68 -3.19
N SER A 180 -19.60 -1.71 -2.52
CA SER A 180 -20.51 -0.56 -2.45
C SER A 180 -19.85 0.64 -1.79
N ALA A 181 -19.10 0.44 -0.72
CA ALA A 181 -18.35 1.52 -0.05
C ALA A 181 -17.22 2.09 -0.92
N ILE A 182 -16.67 1.31 -1.85
CA ILE A 182 -15.62 1.76 -2.77
C ILE A 182 -16.20 2.58 -3.94
N HIS A 183 -17.44 2.35 -4.29
CA HIS A 183 -18.12 3.08 -5.38
C HIS A 183 -18.63 4.47 -4.98
N LEU A 184 -18.69 4.77 -3.69
CA LEU A 184 -19.06 6.10 -3.17
C LEU A 184 -17.90 7.08 -3.31
#